data_ad9e02045dcc4677e0429f5bf8997c0a
#
_entry.id   ad9e02045dcc4677e0429f5bf8997c0a
#
_cell.length_a   1.000
_cell.length_b   1.000
_cell.length_c   1.000
_cell.angle_alpha   90.00
_cell.angle_beta   90.00
_cell.angle_gamma   90.00
#
_symmetry.space_group_name_H-M   'P 1'
#
loop_
_entity.id
_entity.type
_entity.pdbx_description
1 polymer ?
#
loop_
_entity_poly.entity_id
_entity_poly.type
_entity_poly.pdbx_seq_one_letter_code
_entity_poly.pdbx_strand_id
1 'polypeptide(L)'
;MAGRLIFHCDGNNFFASCECIEHPEWRDVPMAVAGDPKDRCGIVVAKNELAKKAGVKTTDTIWQARQKCPNILFVPPHHDEYARVSRRMNAIFREYTDFVEPASIDESYLDMTGAPGFYGLSPRELADLLRERVREEIGITISVGVSFCKVFAKMGSDYRKPDATTLIFRENYQEMLYPLPVATMLYAGRASVQTMARHGIRTIGELAARSRADLRRMLGKSGEQLWLYANGLDDSPVRRYEDKPEVKSVSRGMTFRRDLVNMEEVRCGVSVLVDEIAATLRQSGLKGSVISVTLKAPTLHTLSHQVTLPHPTYLQQEIRTVTMQLITDHWSVSAKSPVRSITVGVSHLSGENEAYTEQLSLFDLCTSVGNAEKEPTVGLEKQEKVEAAVAKLRQRLGNDAVSLGCYDNDEIGVRRYGKKR
;
A
#
# COMPACT_ATOMS: atom_id res chain seq x y z
N MET A 1 19.44 3.28 32.74
CA MET A 1 18.59 3.86 31.68
C MET A 1 17.58 2.79 31.28
N ALA A 2 16.28 3.10 31.26
CA ALA A 2 15.28 2.14 30.79
C ALA A 2 15.62 1.78 29.34
N GLY A 3 15.66 0.49 29.02
CA GLY A 3 15.90 0.00 27.67
C GLY A 3 14.77 0.46 26.74
N ARG A 4 15.04 0.56 25.45
CA ARG A 4 14.04 0.89 24.42
C ARG A 4 12.86 -0.10 24.48
N LEU A 5 11.64 0.42 24.41
CA LEU A 5 10.41 -0.36 24.50
C LEU A 5 9.48 0.00 23.33
N ILE A 6 9.36 -0.91 22.38
CA ILE A 6 8.55 -0.73 21.17
C ILE A 6 7.37 -1.69 21.19
N PHE A 7 6.17 -1.16 21.01
CA PHE A 7 4.97 -1.95 20.76
C PHE A 7 4.66 -1.97 19.27
N HIS A 8 4.16 -3.10 18.79
CA HIS A 8 3.50 -3.22 17.50
C HIS A 8 2.08 -3.71 17.72
N CYS A 9 1.12 -2.86 17.40
CA CYS A 9 -0.31 -3.14 17.52
C CYS A 9 -0.86 -3.50 16.14
N ASP A 10 -1.63 -4.61 16.04
CA ASP A 10 -2.11 -5.18 14.77
C ASP A 10 -3.57 -5.62 14.92
N GLY A 11 -4.47 -5.03 14.13
CA GLY A 11 -5.91 -5.32 14.13
C GLY A 11 -6.22 -6.73 13.65
N ASN A 12 -6.89 -7.53 14.48
CA ASN A 12 -7.20 -8.91 14.13
C ASN A 12 -8.29 -8.97 13.07
N ASN A 13 -7.98 -9.61 11.91
CA ASN A 13 -8.92 -9.73 10.78
C ASN A 13 -9.58 -8.39 10.41
N PHE A 14 -8.85 -7.32 10.43
CA PHE A 14 -9.30 -5.94 10.57
C PHE A 14 -10.55 -5.59 9.76
N PHE A 15 -10.54 -5.75 8.42
CA PHE A 15 -11.72 -5.41 7.61
C PHE A 15 -12.95 -6.25 7.99
N ALA A 16 -12.77 -7.55 8.24
CA ALA A 16 -13.88 -8.40 8.67
C ALA A 16 -14.39 -8.01 10.07
N SER A 17 -13.49 -7.61 10.96
CA SER A 17 -13.84 -7.13 12.29
C SER A 17 -14.58 -5.78 12.23
N CYS A 18 -14.19 -4.87 11.33
CA CYS A 18 -14.89 -3.61 11.12
C CYS A 18 -16.33 -3.82 10.65
N GLU A 19 -16.57 -4.74 9.70
CA GLU A 19 -17.92 -5.08 9.25
C GLU A 19 -18.79 -5.61 10.41
N CYS A 20 -18.19 -6.36 11.34
CA CYS A 20 -18.89 -6.88 12.51
C CYS A 20 -19.18 -5.84 13.62
N ILE A 21 -18.73 -4.60 13.48
CA ILE A 21 -19.12 -3.53 14.41
C ILE A 21 -20.61 -3.17 14.18
N GLU A 22 -20.98 -2.94 12.93
CA GLU A 22 -22.36 -2.59 12.54
C GLU A 22 -23.26 -3.85 12.43
N HIS A 23 -22.66 -5.03 12.21
CA HIS A 23 -23.33 -6.31 12.05
C HIS A 23 -22.76 -7.38 13.00
N PRO A 24 -23.06 -7.28 14.31
CA PRO A 24 -22.51 -8.21 15.32
C PRO A 24 -22.83 -9.69 15.05
N GLU A 25 -23.95 -9.98 14.41
CA GLU A 25 -24.40 -11.32 14.04
C GLU A 25 -23.46 -12.01 13.04
N TRP A 26 -22.64 -11.28 12.31
CA TRP A 26 -21.68 -11.87 11.37
C TRP A 26 -20.44 -12.45 12.06
N ARG A 27 -20.30 -12.22 13.37
CA ARG A 27 -19.22 -12.86 14.16
C ARG A 27 -19.42 -14.36 14.30
N ASP A 28 -20.67 -14.81 14.28
CA ASP A 28 -21.06 -16.21 14.54
C ASP A 28 -21.21 -17.04 13.25
N VAL A 29 -20.98 -16.46 12.10
CA VAL A 29 -21.01 -17.15 10.80
C VAL A 29 -19.68 -16.99 10.05
N PRO A 30 -19.25 -17.97 9.24
CA PRO A 30 -18.08 -17.79 8.38
C PRO A 30 -18.33 -16.63 7.41
N MET A 31 -17.49 -15.56 7.48
CA MET A 31 -17.64 -14.41 6.61
C MET A 31 -16.30 -13.96 6.03
N ALA A 32 -16.36 -13.36 4.85
CA ALA A 32 -15.22 -12.76 4.19
C ALA A 32 -15.62 -11.44 3.50
N VAL A 33 -14.74 -10.47 3.57
CA VAL A 33 -14.81 -9.26 2.75
C VAL A 33 -14.22 -9.57 1.40
N ALA A 34 -14.97 -9.34 0.33
CA ALA A 34 -14.53 -9.63 -1.03
C ALA A 34 -15.13 -8.64 -2.03
N GLY A 35 -14.40 -8.34 -3.11
CA GLY A 35 -14.92 -7.55 -4.22
C GLY A 35 -15.99 -8.27 -5.02
N ASP A 36 -16.68 -7.56 -5.91
CA ASP A 36 -17.71 -8.14 -6.78
C ASP A 36 -17.07 -9.09 -7.80
N PRO A 37 -17.50 -10.37 -7.88
CA PRO A 37 -16.97 -11.34 -8.85
C PRO A 37 -17.21 -10.93 -10.31
N LYS A 38 -18.28 -10.15 -10.58
CA LYS A 38 -18.59 -9.65 -11.93
C LYS A 38 -17.51 -8.74 -12.51
N ASP A 39 -16.67 -8.19 -11.66
CA ASP A 39 -15.65 -7.23 -12.02
C ASP A 39 -14.23 -7.79 -12.05
N ARG A 40 -14.05 -9.10 -12.09
CA ARG A 40 -12.73 -9.77 -12.02
C ARG A 40 -11.90 -9.42 -10.77
N CYS A 41 -12.48 -8.68 -9.83
CA CYS A 41 -11.87 -8.28 -8.55
C CYS A 41 -12.42 -9.10 -7.38
N GLY A 42 -13.18 -10.16 -7.66
CA GLY A 42 -13.81 -11.03 -6.67
C GLY A 42 -12.82 -11.94 -5.95
N ILE A 43 -11.90 -11.36 -5.18
CA ILE A 43 -10.99 -12.07 -4.30
C ILE A 43 -11.28 -11.71 -2.84
N VAL A 44 -11.01 -12.65 -1.94
CA VAL A 44 -11.07 -12.44 -0.49
C VAL A 44 -9.95 -11.48 -0.08
N VAL A 45 -10.32 -10.32 0.46
CA VAL A 45 -9.37 -9.34 1.01
C VAL A 45 -9.18 -9.51 2.52
N ALA A 46 -10.23 -9.90 3.25
CA ALA A 46 -10.17 -10.25 4.66
C ALA A 46 -11.23 -11.32 4.98
N LYS A 47 -11.10 -11.97 6.13
CA LYS A 47 -12.01 -13.02 6.60
C LYS A 47 -11.98 -13.11 8.10
N ASN A 48 -13.07 -13.56 8.71
CA ASN A 48 -13.12 -13.84 10.14
C ASN A 48 -12.46 -15.18 10.51
N GLU A 49 -12.32 -15.45 11.81
CA GLU A 49 -11.68 -16.67 12.30
C GLU A 49 -12.45 -17.94 11.90
N LEU A 50 -13.77 -17.88 11.75
CA LEU A 50 -14.57 -19.05 11.32
C LEU A 50 -14.26 -19.43 9.87
N ALA A 51 -14.22 -18.45 8.96
CA ALA A 51 -13.83 -18.70 7.57
C ALA A 51 -12.36 -19.16 7.46
N LYS A 52 -11.46 -18.58 8.29
CA LYS A 52 -10.05 -19.01 8.37
C LYS A 52 -9.92 -20.46 8.82
N LYS A 53 -10.66 -20.89 9.85
CA LYS A 53 -10.71 -22.30 10.31
C LYS A 53 -11.23 -23.24 9.23
N ALA A 54 -12.15 -22.79 8.37
CA ALA A 54 -12.62 -23.54 7.21
C ALA A 54 -11.60 -23.59 6.05
N GLY A 55 -10.40 -23.00 6.22
CA GLY A 55 -9.31 -23.02 5.24
C GLY A 55 -9.38 -21.94 4.16
N VAL A 56 -10.28 -20.96 4.30
CA VAL A 56 -10.34 -19.81 3.38
C VAL A 56 -9.10 -18.93 3.59
N LYS A 57 -8.47 -18.52 2.50
CA LYS A 57 -7.25 -17.67 2.52
C LYS A 57 -7.54 -16.30 1.91
N THR A 58 -6.84 -15.27 2.39
CA THR A 58 -6.74 -13.99 1.67
C THR A 58 -6.17 -14.29 0.28
N THR A 59 -6.69 -13.62 -0.75
CA THR A 59 -6.43 -13.85 -2.18
C THR A 59 -7.14 -15.05 -2.81
N ASP A 60 -7.86 -15.89 -2.06
CA ASP A 60 -8.77 -16.87 -2.67
C ASP A 60 -9.81 -16.14 -3.53
N THR A 61 -10.12 -16.68 -4.69
CA THR A 61 -11.29 -16.24 -5.44
C THR A 61 -12.58 -16.62 -4.67
N ILE A 62 -13.67 -15.91 -4.92
CA ILE A 62 -14.97 -16.24 -4.31
C ILE A 62 -15.34 -17.70 -4.57
N TRP A 63 -15.05 -18.22 -5.78
CA TRP A 63 -15.27 -19.61 -6.11
C TRP A 63 -14.44 -20.56 -5.23
N GLN A 64 -13.14 -20.32 -5.09
CA GLN A 64 -12.26 -21.12 -4.23
C GLN A 64 -12.68 -21.06 -2.75
N ALA A 65 -13.08 -19.88 -2.28
CA ALA A 65 -13.57 -19.72 -0.91
C ALA A 65 -14.86 -20.51 -0.67
N ARG A 66 -15.82 -20.51 -1.62
CA ARG A 66 -17.04 -21.33 -1.55
C ARG A 66 -16.77 -22.82 -1.59
N GLN A 67 -15.77 -23.28 -2.34
CA GLN A 67 -15.36 -24.69 -2.33
C GLN A 67 -14.88 -25.15 -0.95
N LYS A 68 -14.20 -24.26 -0.20
CA LYS A 68 -13.69 -24.54 1.15
C LYS A 68 -14.77 -24.36 2.23
N CYS A 69 -15.65 -23.40 2.04
CA CYS A 69 -16.70 -23.01 2.97
C CYS A 69 -17.99 -22.68 2.20
N PRO A 70 -18.87 -23.66 1.89
CA PRO A 70 -20.06 -23.46 1.06
C PRO A 70 -21.00 -22.37 1.58
N ASN A 71 -21.14 -22.25 2.90
CA ASN A 71 -22.05 -21.30 3.56
C ASN A 71 -21.39 -19.98 3.93
N ILE A 72 -20.25 -19.62 3.33
CA ILE A 72 -19.55 -18.38 3.62
C ILE A 72 -20.35 -17.16 3.17
N LEU A 73 -20.51 -16.20 4.07
CA LEU A 73 -21.08 -14.88 3.78
C LEU A 73 -20.01 -14.00 3.11
N PHE A 74 -20.33 -13.39 1.97
CA PHE A 74 -19.47 -12.38 1.35
C PHE A 74 -20.06 -11.00 1.51
N VAL A 75 -19.21 -10.06 1.97
CA VAL A 75 -19.54 -8.64 2.21
C VAL A 75 -18.66 -7.79 1.30
N PRO A 76 -19.20 -6.77 0.62
CA PRO A 76 -18.36 -5.82 -0.13
C PRO A 76 -17.50 -4.98 0.82
N PRO A 77 -16.30 -4.53 0.39
CA PRO A 77 -15.44 -3.72 1.25
C PRO A 77 -15.97 -2.27 1.40
N HIS A 78 -15.98 -1.76 2.64
CA HIS A 78 -16.31 -0.38 3.00
C HIS A 78 -15.07 0.37 3.51
N HIS A 79 -14.18 0.76 2.59
CA HIS A 79 -12.86 1.33 2.92
C HIS A 79 -12.92 2.60 3.77
N ASP A 80 -13.96 3.43 3.63
CA ASP A 80 -14.15 4.65 4.43
C ASP A 80 -14.37 4.31 5.91
N GLU A 81 -15.14 3.25 6.19
CA GLU A 81 -15.35 2.73 7.53
C GLU A 81 -14.05 2.19 8.12
N TYR A 82 -13.27 1.45 7.34
CA TYR A 82 -11.97 0.95 7.79
C TYR A 82 -11.01 2.09 8.14
N ALA A 83 -10.99 3.14 7.31
CA ALA A 83 -10.20 4.34 7.58
C ALA A 83 -10.69 5.08 8.84
N ARG A 84 -12.01 5.11 9.10
CA ARG A 84 -12.61 5.69 10.31
C ARG A 84 -12.18 4.92 11.55
N VAL A 85 -12.29 3.60 11.53
CA VAL A 85 -11.89 2.71 12.63
C VAL A 85 -10.38 2.83 12.90
N SER A 86 -9.55 2.82 11.85
CA SER A 86 -8.11 3.01 11.95
C SER A 86 -7.74 4.33 12.65
N ARG A 87 -8.38 5.44 12.27
CA ARG A 87 -8.16 6.74 12.94
C ARG A 87 -8.54 6.72 14.43
N ARG A 88 -9.65 6.05 14.79
CA ARG A 88 -10.05 5.89 16.20
C ARG A 88 -9.05 5.06 16.99
N MET A 89 -8.57 3.97 16.43
CA MET A 89 -7.54 3.12 17.03
C MET A 89 -6.23 3.91 17.27
N ASN A 90 -5.76 4.65 16.27
CA ASN A 90 -4.58 5.49 16.43
C ASN A 90 -4.79 6.66 17.41
N ALA A 91 -6.02 7.18 17.56
CA ALA A 91 -6.35 8.20 18.56
C ALA A 91 -6.15 7.64 19.99
N ILE A 92 -6.59 6.41 20.26
CA ILE A 92 -6.35 5.75 21.55
C ILE A 92 -4.84 5.61 21.80
N PHE A 93 -4.05 5.17 20.81
CA PHE A 93 -2.61 5.00 20.96
C PHE A 93 -1.89 6.32 21.29
N ARG A 94 -2.32 7.42 20.69
CA ARG A 94 -1.75 8.76 20.92
C ARG A 94 -2.00 9.32 22.33
N GLU A 95 -2.91 8.77 23.08
CA GLU A 95 -3.08 9.14 24.50
C GLU A 95 -1.93 8.63 25.37
N TYR A 96 -1.17 7.63 24.91
CA TYR A 96 -0.07 7.01 25.64
C TYR A 96 1.31 7.49 25.20
N THR A 97 1.45 7.91 23.95
CA THR A 97 2.73 8.39 23.39
C THR A 97 2.52 9.23 22.14
N ASP A 98 3.36 10.24 21.93
CA ASP A 98 3.39 11.02 20.68
C ASP A 98 4.03 10.22 19.53
N PHE A 99 4.83 9.21 19.85
CA PHE A 99 5.54 8.39 18.89
C PHE A 99 4.68 7.22 18.44
N VAL A 100 3.70 7.51 17.60
CA VAL A 100 2.83 6.54 16.95
C VAL A 100 3.08 6.58 15.46
N GLU A 101 3.60 5.50 14.90
CA GLU A 101 3.89 5.38 13.47
C GLU A 101 2.94 4.35 12.84
N PRO A 102 1.90 4.78 12.11
CA PRO A 102 1.08 3.87 11.32
C PRO A 102 1.93 3.18 10.24
N ALA A 103 1.97 1.86 10.27
CA ALA A 103 2.65 1.02 9.26
C ALA A 103 1.69 0.62 8.14
N SER A 104 0.41 0.42 8.47
CA SER A 104 -0.69 0.17 7.54
C SER A 104 -2.00 0.75 8.09
N ILE A 105 -3.13 0.41 7.47
CA ILE A 105 -4.45 0.83 7.96
C ILE A 105 -4.81 0.19 9.31
N ASP A 106 -4.24 -0.97 9.61
CA ASP A 106 -4.53 -1.79 10.80
C ASP A 106 -3.32 -2.04 11.71
N GLU A 107 -2.15 -1.52 11.33
CA GLU A 107 -0.92 -1.73 12.08
C GLU A 107 -0.25 -0.41 12.47
N SER A 108 0.22 -0.32 13.72
CA SER A 108 0.98 0.84 14.20
C SER A 108 2.11 0.42 15.15
N TYR A 109 3.26 1.07 14.99
CA TYR A 109 4.34 1.02 15.97
C TYR A 109 4.17 2.15 16.98
N LEU A 110 4.43 1.85 18.25
CA LEU A 110 4.44 2.82 19.35
C LEU A 110 5.79 2.76 20.06
N ASP A 111 6.43 3.89 20.30
CA ASP A 111 7.54 3.94 21.25
C ASP A 111 7.00 4.23 22.65
N MET A 112 7.03 3.21 23.49
CA MET A 112 6.54 3.22 24.85
C MET A 112 7.68 3.31 25.88
N THR A 113 8.87 3.72 25.45
CA THR A 113 10.03 3.91 26.31
C THR A 113 9.70 4.93 27.41
N GLY A 114 9.84 4.54 28.67
CA GLY A 114 9.47 5.38 29.82
C GLY A 114 8.00 5.28 30.26
N ALA A 115 7.09 4.84 29.41
CA ALA A 115 5.67 4.67 29.78
C ALA A 115 5.43 3.76 30.99
N PRO A 116 6.12 2.61 31.14
CA PRO A 116 5.99 1.79 32.33
C PRO A 116 6.22 2.56 33.64
N GLY A 117 7.26 3.38 33.70
CA GLY A 117 7.54 4.23 34.88
C GLY A 117 6.51 5.32 35.10
N PHE A 118 6.00 5.92 34.02
CA PHE A 118 4.99 6.97 34.10
C PHE A 118 3.63 6.45 34.60
N TYR A 119 3.18 5.31 34.07
CA TYR A 119 1.89 4.72 34.43
C TYR A 119 1.97 3.76 35.65
N GLY A 120 3.16 3.40 36.12
CA GLY A 120 3.32 2.42 37.18
C GLY A 120 2.91 0.99 36.77
N LEU A 121 2.93 0.66 35.49
CA LEU A 121 2.50 -0.61 34.92
C LEU A 121 3.67 -1.32 34.23
N SER A 122 3.67 -2.64 34.25
CA SER A 122 4.63 -3.41 33.44
C SER A 122 4.35 -3.28 31.94
N PRO A 123 5.32 -3.58 31.05
CA PRO A 123 5.10 -3.58 29.61
C PRO A 123 3.94 -4.48 29.18
N ARG A 124 3.71 -5.60 29.87
CA ARG A 124 2.57 -6.49 29.60
C ARG A 124 1.25 -5.84 29.97
N GLU A 125 1.14 -5.26 31.15
CA GLU A 125 -0.08 -4.61 31.62
C GLU A 125 -0.46 -3.43 30.74
N LEU A 126 0.52 -2.64 30.27
CA LEU A 126 0.28 -1.55 29.30
C LEU A 126 -0.24 -2.09 27.97
N ALA A 127 0.31 -3.16 27.44
CA ALA A 127 -0.14 -3.76 26.19
C ALA A 127 -1.54 -4.37 26.33
N ASP A 128 -1.81 -5.04 27.46
CA ASP A 128 -3.13 -5.60 27.74
C ASP A 128 -4.18 -4.50 27.94
N LEU A 129 -3.83 -3.39 28.59
CA LEU A 129 -4.69 -2.19 28.72
C LEU A 129 -5.05 -1.60 27.35
N LEU A 130 -4.07 -1.47 26.44
CA LEU A 130 -4.36 -0.98 25.07
C LEU A 130 -5.30 -1.93 24.32
N ARG A 131 -5.11 -3.24 24.44
CA ARG A 131 -5.98 -4.25 23.84
C ARG A 131 -7.41 -4.14 24.36
N GLU A 132 -7.56 -4.00 25.68
CA GLU A 132 -8.87 -3.88 26.32
C GLU A 132 -9.60 -2.60 25.88
N ARG A 133 -8.90 -1.46 25.90
CA ARG A 133 -9.47 -0.19 25.44
C ARG A 133 -9.95 -0.25 23.97
N VAL A 134 -9.14 -0.83 23.09
CA VAL A 134 -9.55 -1.00 21.66
C VAL A 134 -10.78 -1.90 21.58
N ARG A 135 -10.84 -2.98 22.38
CA ARG A 135 -12.00 -3.86 22.41
C ARG A 135 -13.26 -3.15 22.91
N GLU A 136 -13.19 -2.43 24.04
CA GLU A 136 -14.32 -1.77 24.67
C GLU A 136 -14.79 -0.55 23.88
N GLU A 137 -13.85 0.33 23.46
CA GLU A 137 -14.20 1.60 22.84
C GLU A 137 -14.51 1.49 21.34
N ILE A 138 -13.93 0.49 20.64
CA ILE A 138 -14.09 0.34 19.18
C ILE A 138 -14.90 -0.92 18.83
N GLY A 139 -14.78 -1.99 19.60
CA GLY A 139 -15.47 -3.25 19.34
C GLY A 139 -14.70 -4.24 18.46
N ILE A 140 -13.40 -4.03 18.25
CA ILE A 140 -12.48 -4.95 17.58
C ILE A 140 -11.39 -5.43 18.52
N THR A 141 -10.67 -6.49 18.16
CA THR A 141 -9.50 -6.94 18.92
C THR A 141 -8.21 -6.62 18.19
N ILE A 142 -7.14 -6.44 18.93
CA ILE A 142 -5.77 -6.28 18.41
C ILE A 142 -4.83 -7.27 19.05
N SER A 143 -3.74 -7.63 18.35
CA SER A 143 -2.60 -8.35 18.93
C SER A 143 -1.43 -7.38 19.09
N VAL A 144 -0.75 -7.46 20.24
CA VAL A 144 0.35 -6.55 20.56
C VAL A 144 1.64 -7.34 20.76
N GLY A 145 2.64 -7.01 19.94
CA GLY A 145 4.02 -7.45 20.15
C GLY A 145 4.83 -6.38 20.87
N VAL A 146 5.52 -6.76 21.92
CA VAL A 146 6.33 -5.88 22.75
C VAL A 146 7.79 -6.31 22.66
N SER A 147 8.67 -5.38 22.28
CA SER A 147 10.08 -5.69 22.11
C SER A 147 10.96 -4.44 22.27
N PHE A 148 12.27 -4.64 22.15
CA PHE A 148 13.28 -3.57 22.15
C PHE A 148 13.59 -3.03 20.74
N CYS A 149 12.99 -3.60 19.68
CA CYS A 149 13.14 -3.15 18.30
C CYS A 149 11.85 -3.40 17.48
N LYS A 150 11.67 -2.66 16.39
CA LYS A 150 10.46 -2.72 15.55
C LYS A 150 10.22 -4.11 14.95
N VAL A 151 11.29 -4.74 14.44
CA VAL A 151 11.18 -6.03 13.76
C VAL A 151 10.66 -7.10 14.72
N PHE A 152 11.20 -7.18 15.91
CA PHE A 152 10.75 -8.18 16.88
C PHE A 152 9.39 -7.84 17.50
N ALA A 153 9.06 -6.55 17.64
CA ALA A 153 7.70 -6.14 18.00
C ALA A 153 6.67 -6.61 16.98
N LYS A 154 6.95 -6.44 15.66
CA LYS A 154 6.08 -6.96 14.58
C LYS A 154 5.98 -8.48 14.61
N MET A 155 7.07 -9.18 14.75
CA MET A 155 7.04 -10.64 14.88
C MET A 155 6.26 -11.09 16.11
N GLY A 156 6.35 -10.35 17.22
CA GLY A 156 5.59 -10.60 18.44
C GLY A 156 4.08 -10.49 18.24
N SER A 157 3.61 -9.46 17.53
CA SER A 157 2.18 -9.31 17.25
C SER A 157 1.61 -10.46 16.39
N ASP A 158 2.43 -11.08 15.53
CA ASP A 158 2.03 -12.22 14.71
C ASP A 158 2.14 -13.58 15.43
N TYR A 159 2.91 -13.64 16.55
CA TYR A 159 3.32 -14.90 17.17
C TYR A 159 2.17 -15.70 17.79
N ARG A 160 1.19 -15.02 18.41
CA ARG A 160 0.05 -15.64 19.12
C ARG A 160 -1.31 -15.04 18.73
N LYS A 161 -1.49 -14.64 17.46
CA LYS A 161 -2.80 -14.13 16.98
C LYS A 161 -3.91 -15.17 17.14
N PRO A 162 -5.16 -14.77 17.39
CA PRO A 162 -5.63 -13.41 17.65
C PRO A 162 -5.61 -12.99 19.11
N ASP A 163 -5.79 -11.66 19.34
CA ASP A 163 -6.09 -11.05 20.63
C ASP A 163 -5.11 -11.45 21.74
N ALA A 164 -3.82 -11.27 21.49
CA ALA A 164 -2.77 -11.69 22.40
C ALA A 164 -1.67 -10.64 22.55
N THR A 165 -1.02 -10.64 23.71
CA THR A 165 0.21 -9.90 23.97
C THR A 165 1.40 -10.85 23.99
N THR A 166 2.42 -10.56 23.18
CA THR A 166 3.67 -11.34 23.12
C THR A 166 4.85 -10.44 23.47
N LEU A 167 5.65 -10.87 24.43
CA LEU A 167 6.86 -10.18 24.89
C LEU A 167 8.10 -10.84 24.31
N ILE A 168 8.90 -10.09 23.57
CA ILE A 168 10.16 -10.56 22.98
C ILE A 168 11.27 -9.61 23.41
N PHE A 169 12.05 -10.02 24.42
CA PHE A 169 13.15 -9.25 24.98
C PHE A 169 14.51 -9.89 24.66
N ARG A 170 15.59 -9.24 25.09
CA ARG A 170 16.96 -9.71 24.84
C ARG A 170 17.24 -11.07 25.45
N GLU A 171 16.54 -11.40 26.54
CA GLU A 171 16.68 -12.62 27.27
C GLU A 171 16.06 -13.85 26.63
N ASN A 172 15.02 -13.64 25.79
CA ASN A 172 14.20 -14.75 25.24
C ASN A 172 14.05 -14.77 23.72
N TYR A 173 14.52 -13.73 22.98
CA TYR A 173 14.28 -13.64 21.52
C TYR A 173 14.90 -14.81 20.76
N GLN A 174 16.06 -15.31 21.18
CA GLN A 174 16.70 -16.43 20.51
C GLN A 174 15.88 -17.71 20.67
N GLU A 175 15.43 -18.01 21.87
CA GLU A 175 14.58 -19.16 22.15
C GLU A 175 13.27 -19.10 21.36
N MET A 176 12.64 -17.93 21.29
CA MET A 176 11.36 -17.75 20.64
C MET A 176 11.44 -17.67 19.11
N LEU A 177 12.43 -16.95 18.58
CA LEU A 177 12.46 -16.61 17.15
C LEU A 177 13.39 -17.50 16.33
N TYR A 178 14.54 -17.95 16.87
CA TYR A 178 15.52 -18.71 16.10
C TYR A 178 15.00 -20.05 15.53
N PRO A 179 14.10 -20.79 16.21
CA PRO A 179 13.50 -21.99 15.64
C PRO A 179 12.53 -21.73 14.49
N LEU A 180 12.02 -20.49 14.34
CA LEU A 180 11.03 -20.18 13.33
C LEU A 180 11.61 -20.24 11.91
N PRO A 181 10.79 -20.64 10.92
CA PRO A 181 11.20 -20.60 9.52
C PRO A 181 11.65 -19.21 9.10
N VAL A 182 12.72 -19.09 8.32
CA VAL A 182 13.22 -17.80 7.81
C VAL A 182 12.17 -17.04 6.97
N ALA A 183 11.20 -17.75 6.43
CA ALA A 183 10.07 -17.16 5.68
C ALA A 183 9.13 -16.31 6.55
N THR A 184 9.18 -16.46 7.88
CA THR A 184 8.41 -15.63 8.82
C THR A 184 9.11 -14.32 9.18
N MET A 185 10.38 -14.18 8.77
CA MET A 185 11.14 -12.96 9.01
C MET A 185 10.58 -11.80 8.19
N LEU A 186 10.38 -10.66 8.83
CA LEU A 186 9.95 -9.44 8.16
C LEU A 186 10.92 -9.10 7.01
N TYR A 187 10.39 -8.74 5.84
CA TYR A 187 11.13 -8.44 4.62
C TYR A 187 11.86 -9.63 3.95
N ALA A 188 11.73 -10.85 4.46
CA ALA A 188 12.21 -12.05 3.77
C ALA A 188 11.23 -12.45 2.65
N GLY A 189 11.32 -11.79 1.50
CA GLY A 189 10.48 -12.08 0.35
C GLY A 189 10.75 -13.47 -0.25
N ARG A 190 9.80 -14.00 -1.04
CA ARG A 190 9.86 -15.35 -1.63
C ARG A 190 11.18 -15.67 -2.35
N ALA A 191 11.70 -14.72 -3.13
CA ALA A 191 12.97 -14.91 -3.84
C ALA A 191 14.16 -15.04 -2.87
N SER A 192 14.22 -14.19 -1.84
CA SER A 192 15.24 -14.25 -0.79
C SER A 192 15.19 -15.57 -0.02
N VAL A 193 13.98 -16.00 0.37
CA VAL A 193 13.75 -17.28 1.06
C VAL A 193 14.22 -18.46 0.19
N GLN A 194 13.92 -18.49 -1.10
CA GLN A 194 14.39 -19.54 -2.03
C GLN A 194 15.92 -19.53 -2.16
N THR A 195 16.53 -18.35 -2.26
CA THR A 195 17.99 -18.24 -2.33
C THR A 195 18.63 -18.71 -1.02
N MET A 196 18.14 -18.30 0.13
CA MET A 196 18.61 -18.76 1.43
C MET A 196 18.49 -20.28 1.59
N ALA A 197 17.38 -20.87 1.18
CA ALA A 197 17.14 -22.31 1.24
C ALA A 197 18.18 -23.11 0.43
N ARG A 198 18.59 -22.61 -0.77
CA ARG A 198 19.66 -23.24 -1.58
C ARG A 198 21.02 -23.24 -0.87
N HIS A 199 21.25 -22.32 0.08
CA HIS A 199 22.46 -22.21 0.87
C HIS A 199 22.32 -22.81 2.27
N GLY A 200 21.27 -23.61 2.51
CA GLY A 200 21.06 -24.31 3.76
C GLY A 200 20.54 -23.43 4.91
N ILE A 201 19.99 -22.23 4.61
CA ILE A 201 19.41 -21.33 5.60
C ILE A 201 17.89 -21.50 5.56
N ARG A 202 17.31 -22.10 6.57
CA ARG A 202 15.89 -22.43 6.69
C ARG A 202 15.22 -21.75 7.86
N THR A 203 15.98 -21.48 8.94
CA THR A 203 15.49 -20.86 10.18
C THR A 203 16.10 -19.48 10.39
N ILE A 204 15.49 -18.69 11.26
CA ILE A 204 16.01 -17.38 11.67
C ILE A 204 17.35 -17.53 12.39
N GLY A 205 17.52 -18.56 13.20
CA GLY A 205 18.78 -18.84 13.90
C GLY A 205 19.92 -19.17 12.91
N GLU A 206 19.65 -19.96 11.87
CA GLU A 206 20.63 -20.23 10.82
C GLU A 206 21.00 -18.96 10.01
N LEU A 207 20.03 -18.06 9.79
CA LEU A 207 20.28 -16.74 9.19
C LEU A 207 21.18 -15.88 10.10
N ALA A 208 20.85 -15.79 11.39
CA ALA A 208 21.59 -15.00 12.38
C ALA A 208 23.05 -15.48 12.56
N ALA A 209 23.28 -16.80 12.44
CA ALA A 209 24.59 -17.42 12.57
C ALA A 209 25.52 -17.21 11.37
N ARG A 210 24.99 -16.76 10.21
CA ARG A 210 25.82 -16.47 9.02
C ARG A 210 26.61 -15.18 9.19
N SER A 211 27.71 -15.08 8.45
CA SER A 211 28.42 -13.80 8.40
C SER A 211 27.62 -12.75 7.59
N ARG A 212 27.67 -11.50 8.07
CA ARG A 212 27.06 -10.36 7.37
C ARG A 212 27.59 -10.23 5.92
N ALA A 213 28.89 -10.52 5.72
CA ALA A 213 29.54 -10.47 4.42
C ALA A 213 28.99 -11.54 3.45
N ASP A 214 28.74 -12.76 3.94
CA ASP A 214 28.16 -13.83 3.13
C ASP A 214 26.74 -13.50 2.68
N LEU A 215 25.91 -13.00 3.58
CA LEU A 215 24.54 -12.62 3.25
C LEU A 215 24.50 -11.44 2.28
N ARG A 216 25.42 -10.47 2.43
CA ARG A 216 25.55 -9.38 1.46
C ARG A 216 25.96 -9.87 0.06
N ARG A 217 26.87 -10.86 -0.04
CA ARG A 217 27.22 -11.49 -1.33
C ARG A 217 26.04 -12.23 -1.94
N MET A 218 25.23 -12.90 -1.12
CA MET A 218 24.12 -13.74 -1.53
C MET A 218 22.88 -12.94 -1.96
N LEU A 219 22.50 -11.90 -1.21
CA LEU A 219 21.25 -11.17 -1.32
C LEU A 219 21.43 -9.65 -1.46
N GLY A 220 22.66 -9.15 -1.58
CA GLY A 220 22.94 -7.72 -1.63
C GLY A 220 22.62 -7.00 -0.32
N LYS A 221 22.16 -5.75 -0.44
CA LYS A 221 21.76 -4.93 0.72
C LYS A 221 20.65 -5.59 1.56
N SER A 222 19.73 -6.31 0.91
CA SER A 222 18.64 -7.01 1.62
C SER A 222 19.18 -8.12 2.54
N GLY A 223 20.24 -8.83 2.16
CA GLY A 223 20.86 -9.85 2.98
C GLY A 223 21.51 -9.27 4.24
N GLU A 224 22.19 -8.14 4.09
CA GLU A 224 22.77 -7.40 5.21
C GLU A 224 21.69 -6.92 6.18
N GLN A 225 20.59 -6.39 5.68
CA GLN A 225 19.46 -5.93 6.49
C GLN A 225 18.78 -7.09 7.24
N LEU A 226 18.57 -8.22 6.56
CA LEU A 226 17.99 -9.41 7.17
C LEU A 226 18.89 -9.96 8.30
N TRP A 227 20.22 -9.88 8.15
CA TRP A 227 21.15 -10.25 9.21
C TRP A 227 21.03 -9.36 10.45
N LEU A 228 20.95 -8.03 10.24
CA LEU A 228 20.73 -7.06 11.33
C LEU A 228 19.42 -7.39 12.06
N TYR A 229 18.36 -7.64 11.34
CA TYR A 229 17.04 -7.97 11.89
C TYR A 229 17.06 -9.29 12.68
N ALA A 230 17.65 -10.35 12.15
CA ALA A 230 17.73 -11.64 12.83
C ALA A 230 18.51 -11.58 14.15
N ASN A 231 19.46 -10.63 14.25
CA ASN A 231 20.25 -10.41 15.46
C ASN A 231 19.68 -9.33 16.41
N GLY A 232 18.48 -8.79 16.11
CA GLY A 232 17.85 -7.75 16.94
C GLY A 232 18.60 -6.42 16.94
N LEU A 233 19.30 -6.12 15.84
CA LEU A 233 20.11 -4.91 15.67
C LEU A 233 19.37 -3.82 14.85
N ASP A 234 18.03 -3.87 14.86
CA ASP A 234 17.20 -2.83 14.28
C ASP A 234 17.06 -1.66 15.26
N ASP A 235 17.69 -0.54 14.91
CA ASP A 235 17.68 0.71 15.68
C ASP A 235 16.73 1.77 15.10
N SER A 236 15.96 1.44 14.06
CA SER A 236 15.05 2.36 13.39
C SER A 236 14.09 3.02 14.39
N PRO A 237 13.97 4.38 14.40
CA PRO A 237 13.09 5.08 15.32
C PRO A 237 11.62 4.88 14.97
N VAL A 238 10.74 5.00 15.95
CA VAL A 238 9.31 5.18 15.72
C VAL A 238 9.08 6.68 15.45
N ARG A 239 8.46 7.00 14.33
CA ARG A 239 8.13 8.38 13.95
C ARG A 239 6.95 8.89 14.79
N ARG A 240 6.84 10.20 14.89
CA ARG A 240 5.63 10.83 15.43
C ARG A 240 4.47 10.66 14.44
N TYR A 241 3.26 10.66 14.95
CA TYR A 241 2.06 10.51 14.13
C TYR A 241 1.91 11.63 13.08
N GLU A 242 2.34 12.83 13.43
CA GLU A 242 2.31 14.02 12.57
C GLU A 242 3.38 13.97 11.46
N ASP A 243 4.47 13.24 11.66
CA ASP A 243 5.59 13.13 10.72
C ASP A 243 5.21 12.21 9.55
N LYS A 244 4.45 12.74 8.62
CA LYS A 244 4.05 11.98 7.43
C LYS A 244 5.25 11.74 6.52
N PRO A 245 5.42 10.51 6.00
CA PRO A 245 6.47 10.24 5.02
C PRO A 245 6.23 11.07 3.77
N GLU A 246 7.33 11.52 3.16
CA GLU A 246 7.29 12.20 1.86
C GLU A 246 6.63 11.31 0.81
N VAL A 247 5.68 11.89 0.05
CA VAL A 247 5.02 11.21 -1.06
C VAL A 247 5.98 11.15 -2.25
N LYS A 248 6.44 9.98 -2.63
CA LYS A 248 7.42 9.78 -3.73
C LYS A 248 6.79 9.55 -5.09
N SER A 249 5.56 9.07 -5.12
CA SER A 249 4.82 8.81 -6.36
C SER A 249 3.32 8.78 -6.12
N VAL A 250 2.56 9.09 -7.17
CA VAL A 250 1.10 8.90 -7.24
C VAL A 250 0.81 7.96 -8.38
N SER A 251 0.14 6.85 -8.13
CA SER A 251 -0.24 5.90 -9.17
C SER A 251 -1.67 5.41 -9.01
N ARG A 252 -2.30 5.06 -10.14
CA ARG A 252 -3.62 4.44 -10.19
C ARG A 252 -3.59 3.28 -11.18
N GLY A 253 -4.26 2.19 -10.83
CA GLY A 253 -4.35 1.02 -11.68
C GLY A 253 -5.74 0.40 -11.65
N MET A 254 -6.18 -0.11 -12.80
CA MET A 254 -7.47 -0.76 -12.96
C MET A 254 -7.33 -2.10 -13.66
N THR A 255 -8.01 -3.12 -13.12
CA THR A 255 -8.32 -4.35 -13.86
C THR A 255 -9.71 -4.21 -14.45
N PHE A 256 -9.81 -4.28 -15.77
CA PHE A 256 -11.08 -4.07 -16.48
C PHE A 256 -12.01 -5.29 -16.39
N ARG A 257 -13.33 -5.07 -16.51
CA ARG A 257 -14.34 -6.16 -16.51
C ARG A 257 -14.09 -7.21 -17.58
N ARG A 258 -13.63 -6.77 -18.74
CA ARG A 258 -13.14 -7.61 -19.83
C ARG A 258 -11.81 -7.08 -20.34
N ASP A 259 -11.14 -7.89 -21.14
CA ASP A 259 -9.90 -7.46 -21.75
C ASP A 259 -10.17 -6.38 -22.78
N LEU A 260 -9.31 -5.38 -22.83
CA LEU A 260 -9.37 -4.30 -23.82
C LEU A 260 -8.73 -4.78 -25.11
N VAL A 261 -9.45 -4.63 -26.23
CA VAL A 261 -9.05 -5.21 -27.52
C VAL A 261 -8.75 -4.16 -28.60
N ASN A 262 -8.93 -2.88 -28.28
CA ASN A 262 -8.65 -1.76 -29.19
C ASN A 262 -8.13 -0.53 -28.44
N MET A 263 -7.53 0.41 -29.17
CA MET A 263 -6.91 1.61 -28.62
C MET A 263 -7.93 2.63 -28.09
N GLU A 264 -9.16 2.58 -28.51
CA GLU A 264 -10.22 3.48 -28.01
C GLU A 264 -10.60 3.11 -26.57
N GLU A 265 -10.77 1.81 -26.29
CA GLU A 265 -10.98 1.29 -24.93
C GLU A 265 -9.80 1.59 -24.01
N VAL A 266 -8.57 1.43 -24.51
CA VAL A 266 -7.35 1.79 -23.76
C VAL A 266 -7.33 3.28 -23.45
N ARG A 267 -7.66 4.15 -24.42
CA ARG A 267 -7.72 5.60 -24.21
C ARG A 267 -8.77 5.99 -23.17
N CYS A 268 -9.91 5.32 -23.16
CA CYS A 268 -10.93 5.50 -22.14
C CYS A 268 -10.40 5.12 -20.76
N GLY A 269 -9.83 3.94 -20.60
CA GLY A 269 -9.26 3.47 -19.34
C GLY A 269 -8.14 4.38 -18.82
N VAL A 270 -7.20 4.78 -19.69
CA VAL A 270 -6.12 5.72 -19.34
C VAL A 270 -6.66 7.07 -18.90
N SER A 271 -7.69 7.60 -19.60
CA SER A 271 -8.26 8.91 -19.27
C SER A 271 -8.82 8.96 -17.85
N VAL A 272 -9.49 7.88 -17.41
CA VAL A 272 -10.01 7.75 -16.05
C VAL A 272 -8.89 7.71 -15.00
N LEU A 273 -7.88 6.89 -15.22
CA LEU A 273 -6.75 6.75 -14.30
C LEU A 273 -5.97 8.07 -14.18
N VAL A 274 -5.75 8.75 -15.27
CA VAL A 274 -5.01 10.03 -15.32
C VAL A 274 -5.81 11.15 -14.68
N ASP A 275 -7.14 11.17 -14.83
CA ASP A 275 -8.01 12.16 -14.18
C ASP A 275 -7.87 12.09 -12.64
N GLU A 276 -7.86 10.88 -12.07
CA GLU A 276 -7.65 10.69 -10.64
C GLU A 276 -6.23 11.04 -10.17
N ILE A 277 -5.21 10.71 -10.97
CA ILE A 277 -3.82 11.06 -10.67
C ILE A 277 -3.66 12.57 -10.64
N ALA A 278 -4.13 13.27 -11.69
CA ALA A 278 -4.06 14.73 -11.80
C ALA A 278 -4.82 15.42 -10.65
N ALA A 279 -5.99 14.92 -10.29
CA ALA A 279 -6.76 15.42 -9.14
C ALA A 279 -5.99 15.24 -7.83
N THR A 280 -5.37 14.07 -7.60
CA THR A 280 -4.58 13.78 -6.40
C THR A 280 -3.34 14.67 -6.32
N LEU A 281 -2.58 14.83 -7.40
CA LEU A 281 -1.39 15.68 -7.47
C LEU A 281 -1.76 17.13 -7.15
N ARG A 282 -2.81 17.66 -7.77
CA ARG A 282 -3.28 19.04 -7.55
C ARG A 282 -3.74 19.26 -6.11
N GLN A 283 -4.51 18.33 -5.51
CA GLN A 283 -4.95 18.43 -4.12
C GLN A 283 -3.78 18.40 -3.13
N SER A 284 -2.70 17.74 -3.48
CA SER A 284 -1.48 17.65 -2.67
C SER A 284 -0.47 18.77 -2.94
N GLY A 285 -0.72 19.68 -3.91
CA GLY A 285 0.23 20.72 -4.33
C GLY A 285 1.53 20.13 -4.91
N LEU A 286 1.44 19.01 -5.63
CA LEU A 286 2.59 18.27 -6.16
C LEU A 286 2.56 18.24 -7.70
N LYS A 287 3.75 18.26 -8.30
CA LYS A 287 4.01 18.00 -9.73
C LYS A 287 5.02 16.87 -9.85
N GLY A 288 5.01 16.11 -10.94
CA GLY A 288 6.00 15.05 -11.14
C GLY A 288 6.58 15.04 -12.54
N SER A 289 7.83 14.62 -12.67
CA SER A 289 8.58 14.63 -13.93
C SER A 289 8.73 13.25 -14.58
N VAL A 290 8.43 12.16 -13.90
CA VAL A 290 8.52 10.81 -14.48
C VAL A 290 7.14 10.20 -14.60
N ILE A 291 6.73 9.89 -15.84
CA ILE A 291 5.48 9.18 -16.13
C ILE A 291 5.79 7.72 -16.44
N SER A 292 5.10 6.81 -15.79
CA SER A 292 5.22 5.37 -15.98
C SER A 292 3.89 4.73 -16.36
N VAL A 293 3.94 3.70 -17.18
CA VAL A 293 2.79 2.86 -17.51
C VAL A 293 3.16 1.39 -17.34
N THR A 294 2.26 0.64 -16.73
CA THR A 294 2.36 -0.80 -16.61
C THR A 294 1.12 -1.45 -17.21
N LEU A 295 1.33 -2.32 -18.18
CA LEU A 295 0.30 -3.09 -18.87
C LEU A 295 0.39 -4.56 -18.44
N LYS A 296 -0.74 -5.19 -18.22
CA LYS A 296 -0.81 -6.62 -17.91
C LYS A 296 -1.70 -7.32 -18.93
N ALA A 297 -1.18 -8.38 -19.53
CA ALA A 297 -1.91 -9.27 -20.42
C ALA A 297 -2.86 -10.21 -19.64
N PRO A 298 -3.83 -10.87 -20.29
CA PRO A 298 -4.63 -11.94 -19.69
C PRO A 298 -3.80 -13.12 -19.17
N THR A 299 -2.66 -13.39 -19.80
CA THR A 299 -1.66 -14.38 -19.35
C THR A 299 -0.92 -13.99 -18.08
N LEU A 300 -1.23 -12.82 -17.52
CA LEU A 300 -0.56 -12.19 -16.37
C LEU A 300 0.87 -11.70 -16.66
N HIS A 301 1.35 -11.79 -17.90
CA HIS A 301 2.59 -11.13 -18.31
C HIS A 301 2.46 -9.62 -18.15
N THR A 302 3.47 -8.99 -17.60
CA THR A 302 3.50 -7.56 -17.30
C THR A 302 4.61 -6.87 -18.09
N LEU A 303 4.28 -5.75 -18.74
CA LEU A 303 5.21 -4.85 -19.39
C LEU A 303 5.15 -3.49 -18.72
N SER A 304 6.29 -2.87 -18.42
CA SER A 304 6.36 -1.57 -17.76
C SER A 304 7.38 -0.67 -18.45
N HIS A 305 6.98 0.55 -18.77
CA HIS A 305 7.82 1.58 -19.37
C HIS A 305 7.62 2.91 -18.67
N GLN A 306 8.65 3.75 -18.73
CA GLN A 306 8.59 5.10 -18.18
C GLN A 306 9.39 6.08 -19.04
N VAL A 307 9.07 7.36 -18.90
CA VAL A 307 9.77 8.46 -19.53
C VAL A 307 9.89 9.63 -18.56
N THR A 308 11.00 10.34 -18.63
CA THR A 308 11.21 11.59 -17.88
C THR A 308 10.83 12.75 -18.76
N LEU A 309 9.96 13.63 -18.26
CA LEU A 309 9.56 14.87 -18.91
C LEU A 309 10.62 15.96 -18.68
N PRO A 310 10.72 16.93 -19.58
CA PRO A 310 11.62 18.08 -19.42
C PRO A 310 11.22 19.01 -18.26
N HIS A 311 9.93 18.96 -17.83
CA HIS A 311 9.40 19.75 -16.70
C HIS A 311 8.39 18.94 -15.89
N PRO A 312 8.27 19.18 -14.57
CA PRO A 312 7.26 18.54 -13.73
C PRO A 312 5.85 19.03 -14.09
N THR A 313 4.89 18.09 -14.11
CA THR A 313 3.49 18.39 -14.46
C THR A 313 2.49 17.72 -13.51
N TYR A 314 1.30 18.29 -13.42
CA TYR A 314 0.07 17.67 -12.91
C TYR A 314 -1.05 17.72 -13.94
N LEU A 315 -0.78 18.21 -15.15
CA LEU A 315 -1.80 18.40 -16.18
C LEU A 315 -2.28 17.07 -16.76
N GLN A 316 -3.58 16.85 -16.67
CA GLN A 316 -4.22 15.62 -17.11
C GLN A 316 -3.91 15.29 -18.57
N GLN A 317 -3.99 16.28 -19.46
CA GLN A 317 -3.78 16.05 -20.90
C GLN A 317 -2.34 15.66 -21.21
N GLU A 318 -1.37 16.29 -20.55
CA GLU A 318 0.05 16.02 -20.77
C GLU A 318 0.38 14.60 -20.29
N ILE A 319 -0.02 14.22 -19.06
CA ILE A 319 0.14 12.88 -18.52
C ILE A 319 -0.52 11.85 -19.44
N ARG A 320 -1.74 12.13 -19.91
CA ARG A 320 -2.48 11.24 -20.84
C ARG A 320 -1.78 11.06 -22.18
N THR A 321 -1.32 12.15 -22.78
CA THR A 321 -0.63 12.12 -24.09
C THR A 321 0.62 11.26 -24.01
N VAL A 322 1.46 11.51 -23.01
CA VAL A 322 2.70 10.75 -22.79
C VAL A 322 2.41 9.27 -22.47
N THR A 323 1.41 9.00 -21.63
CA THR A 323 1.00 7.61 -21.30
C THR A 323 0.53 6.88 -22.55
N MET A 324 -0.29 7.52 -23.41
CA MET A 324 -0.76 6.91 -24.65
C MET A 324 0.38 6.67 -25.64
N GLN A 325 1.35 7.57 -25.74
CA GLN A 325 2.54 7.39 -26.56
C GLN A 325 3.34 6.16 -26.09
N LEU A 326 3.65 6.06 -24.79
CA LEU A 326 4.33 4.88 -24.22
C LEU A 326 3.60 3.57 -24.54
N ILE A 327 2.26 3.56 -24.49
CA ILE A 327 1.47 2.38 -24.83
C ILE A 327 1.61 2.06 -26.32
N THR A 328 1.45 3.04 -27.18
CA THR A 328 1.50 2.86 -28.64
C THR A 328 2.87 2.35 -29.11
N ASP A 329 3.93 2.85 -28.50
CA ASP A 329 5.31 2.46 -28.88
C ASP A 329 5.68 1.03 -28.46
N HIS A 330 5.03 0.50 -27.43
CA HIS A 330 5.46 -0.76 -26.81
C HIS A 330 4.41 -1.87 -26.82
N TRP A 331 3.16 -1.59 -27.19
CA TRP A 331 2.09 -2.59 -27.19
C TRP A 331 1.10 -2.39 -28.35
N SER A 332 1.04 -3.38 -29.24
CA SER A 332 0.03 -3.41 -30.30
C SER A 332 -1.27 -4.01 -29.77
N VAL A 333 -2.17 -3.17 -29.28
CA VAL A 333 -3.46 -3.61 -28.73
C VAL A 333 -4.35 -4.18 -29.82
N SER A 334 -4.80 -5.40 -29.65
CA SER A 334 -5.71 -6.09 -30.57
C SER A 334 -6.41 -7.26 -29.87
N ALA A 335 -7.34 -7.92 -30.51
CA ALA A 335 -7.96 -9.16 -30.02
C ALA A 335 -6.95 -10.29 -29.80
N LYS A 336 -5.79 -10.28 -30.49
CA LYS A 336 -4.70 -11.25 -30.29
C LYS A 336 -3.70 -10.83 -29.19
N SER A 337 -3.65 -9.54 -28.84
CA SER A 337 -2.80 -8.95 -27.81
C SER A 337 -3.59 -7.99 -26.92
N PRO A 338 -4.58 -8.51 -26.18
CA PRO A 338 -5.46 -7.68 -25.37
C PRO A 338 -4.80 -7.25 -24.06
N VAL A 339 -5.33 -6.19 -23.46
CA VAL A 339 -4.88 -5.64 -22.17
C VAL A 339 -5.90 -5.96 -21.08
N ARG A 340 -5.45 -6.63 -20.01
CA ARG A 340 -6.26 -6.98 -18.84
C ARG A 340 -6.33 -5.85 -17.82
N SER A 341 -5.20 -5.21 -17.54
CA SER A 341 -5.13 -4.09 -16.60
C SER A 341 -4.10 -3.07 -17.04
N ILE A 342 -4.36 -1.81 -16.67
CA ILE A 342 -3.46 -0.68 -16.88
C ILE A 342 -3.17 -0.05 -15.53
N THR A 343 -1.92 0.29 -15.28
CA THR A 343 -1.50 1.14 -14.16
C THR A 343 -0.70 2.30 -14.72
N VAL A 344 -1.08 3.53 -14.34
CA VAL A 344 -0.34 4.76 -14.65
C VAL A 344 0.24 5.30 -13.36
N GLY A 345 1.46 5.81 -13.41
CA GLY A 345 2.14 6.40 -12.26
C GLY A 345 2.87 7.68 -12.65
N VAL A 346 2.92 8.60 -11.70
CA VAL A 346 3.72 9.83 -11.76
C VAL A 346 4.64 9.84 -10.54
N SER A 347 5.93 10.02 -10.76
CA SER A 347 6.98 10.00 -9.73
C SER A 347 7.99 11.13 -9.94
N HIS A 348 9.03 11.18 -9.11
CA HIS A 348 9.94 12.32 -8.99
C HIS A 348 9.12 13.59 -8.73
N LEU A 349 8.40 13.54 -7.59
CA LEU A 349 7.48 14.61 -7.19
C LEU A 349 8.26 15.78 -6.59
N SER A 350 7.80 17.00 -6.91
CA SER A 350 8.25 18.27 -6.34
C SER A 350 7.04 19.11 -5.93
N GLY A 351 7.23 20.07 -5.05
CA GLY A 351 6.19 21.03 -4.69
C GLY A 351 5.77 21.89 -5.88
N GLU A 352 4.50 22.27 -5.94
CA GLU A 352 3.96 23.10 -7.05
C GLU A 352 4.73 24.39 -7.26
N ASN A 353 5.24 24.99 -6.17
CA ASN A 353 5.96 26.27 -6.15
C ASN A 353 7.50 26.10 -6.09
N GLU A 354 8.01 24.88 -6.11
CA GLU A 354 9.45 24.65 -6.16
C GLU A 354 10.01 25.04 -7.53
N ALA A 355 11.09 25.84 -7.52
CA ALA A 355 11.80 26.19 -8.74
C ALA A 355 12.43 24.92 -9.35
N TYR A 356 11.94 24.51 -10.52
CA TYR A 356 12.54 23.43 -11.27
C TYR A 356 13.85 23.90 -11.89
N THR A 357 14.95 23.31 -11.45
CA THR A 357 16.27 23.56 -12.06
C THR A 357 16.51 22.45 -13.08
N GLU A 358 16.42 22.78 -14.35
CA GLU A 358 16.76 21.87 -15.43
C GLU A 358 18.27 21.64 -15.44
N GLN A 359 18.69 20.40 -15.27
CA GLN A 359 20.09 20.04 -15.47
C GLN A 359 20.31 19.85 -16.98
N LEU A 360 20.76 20.92 -17.63
CA LEU A 360 21.15 20.88 -19.04
C LEU A 360 22.29 19.87 -19.22
N SER A 361 22.18 18.98 -20.19
CA SER A 361 23.30 18.14 -20.59
C SER A 361 24.31 18.98 -21.37
N LEU A 362 25.57 18.55 -21.36
CA LEU A 362 26.61 19.23 -22.16
C LEU A 362 26.29 19.24 -23.66
N PHE A 363 25.52 18.26 -24.13
CA PHE A 363 25.05 18.15 -25.50
C PHE A 363 23.92 19.12 -25.81
N ASP A 364 23.05 19.45 -24.86
CA ASP A 364 21.99 20.44 -25.03
C ASP A 364 22.55 21.85 -25.18
N LEU A 365 23.67 22.14 -24.50
CA LEU A 365 24.42 23.40 -24.67
C LEU A 365 25.04 23.54 -26.07
N CYS A 366 25.39 22.44 -26.72
CA CYS A 366 25.96 22.45 -28.08
C CYS A 366 24.86 22.56 -29.17
N THR A 367 23.63 22.12 -28.90
CA THR A 367 22.52 22.16 -29.85
C THR A 367 21.68 23.43 -29.76
N SER A 368 21.76 24.18 -28.67
CA SER A 368 21.00 25.42 -28.46
C SER A 368 21.50 26.67 -29.22
N VAL A 369 22.50 26.52 -30.10
CA VAL A 369 22.96 27.60 -31.00
C VAL A 369 22.10 27.71 -32.29
N GLY A 370 21.09 26.88 -32.47
CA GLY A 370 20.16 26.94 -33.57
C GLY A 370 18.77 26.50 -33.18
N ASN A 371 17.83 27.42 -33.11
CA ASN A 371 16.38 27.26 -32.95
C ASN A 371 15.89 26.85 -31.56
N ALA A 372 15.93 27.76 -30.61
CA ALA A 372 14.98 27.80 -29.52
C ALA A 372 13.64 28.44 -29.99
N GLU A 373 12.84 27.73 -30.78
CA GLU A 373 11.41 27.97 -30.76
C GLU A 373 10.86 27.41 -29.45
N LYS A 374 10.63 28.30 -28.48
CA LYS A 374 9.82 28.01 -27.29
C LYS A 374 8.46 27.55 -27.80
N GLU A 375 8.16 26.28 -27.73
CA GLU A 375 6.81 25.80 -27.88
C GLU A 375 5.87 26.56 -26.93
N PRO A 376 4.62 26.86 -27.33
CA PRO A 376 3.86 27.95 -26.74
C PRO A 376 3.40 27.62 -25.30
N THR A 377 3.99 28.26 -24.32
CA THR A 377 3.51 28.38 -22.94
C THR A 377 2.04 28.79 -22.83
N VAL A 378 1.51 29.49 -23.84
CA VAL A 378 0.11 29.94 -23.91
C VAL A 378 -0.91 28.80 -23.94
N GLY A 379 -0.57 27.64 -24.51
CA GLY A 379 -1.44 26.44 -24.53
C GLY A 379 -1.57 25.79 -23.16
N LEU A 380 -0.47 25.68 -22.42
CA LEU A 380 -0.40 25.06 -21.10
C LEU A 380 -1.12 25.90 -20.04
N GLU A 381 -0.95 27.20 -20.02
CA GLU A 381 -1.64 28.10 -19.08
C GLU A 381 -3.17 28.07 -19.27
N LYS A 382 -3.65 28.04 -20.54
CA LYS A 382 -5.08 27.93 -20.82
C LYS A 382 -5.64 26.60 -20.30
N GLN A 383 -4.90 25.52 -20.50
CA GLN A 383 -5.29 24.19 -20.06
C GLN A 383 -5.31 24.10 -18.53
N GLU A 384 -4.31 24.65 -17.87
CA GLU A 384 -4.24 24.72 -16.40
C GLU A 384 -5.47 25.45 -15.81
N LYS A 385 -5.86 26.58 -16.41
CA LYS A 385 -7.08 27.33 -16.02
C LYS A 385 -8.36 26.49 -16.20
N VAL A 386 -8.48 25.74 -17.29
CA VAL A 386 -9.63 24.87 -17.54
C VAL A 386 -9.68 23.74 -16.53
N GLU A 387 -8.58 23.04 -16.33
CA GLU A 387 -8.52 21.93 -15.35
C GLU A 387 -8.75 22.42 -13.91
N ALA A 388 -8.25 23.60 -13.54
CA ALA A 388 -8.51 24.23 -12.25
C ALA A 388 -10.00 24.59 -12.08
N ALA A 389 -10.66 25.08 -13.14
CA ALA A 389 -12.09 25.36 -13.10
C ALA A 389 -12.93 24.09 -12.92
N VAL A 390 -12.60 23.01 -13.62
CA VAL A 390 -13.24 21.68 -13.46
C VAL A 390 -13.06 21.16 -12.05
N ALA A 391 -11.85 21.27 -11.48
CA ALA A 391 -11.57 20.85 -10.11
C ALA A 391 -12.43 21.63 -9.09
N LYS A 392 -12.57 22.95 -9.25
CA LYS A 392 -13.43 23.79 -8.39
C LYS A 392 -14.92 23.40 -8.50
N LEU A 393 -15.41 23.11 -9.71
CA LEU A 393 -16.77 22.65 -9.92
C LEU A 393 -17.01 21.31 -9.21
N ARG A 394 -16.11 20.35 -9.35
CA ARG A 394 -16.19 19.04 -8.67
C ARG A 394 -16.15 19.17 -7.15
N GLN A 395 -15.33 20.07 -6.62
CA GLN A 395 -15.26 20.34 -5.17
C GLN A 395 -16.58 20.90 -4.62
N ARG A 396 -17.29 21.74 -5.40
CA ARG A 396 -18.53 22.39 -4.97
C ARG A 396 -19.77 21.55 -5.18
N LEU A 397 -19.83 20.78 -6.26
CA LEU A 397 -21.03 20.11 -6.74
C LEU A 397 -20.92 18.57 -6.72
N GLY A 398 -19.77 18.04 -6.29
CA GLY A 398 -19.48 16.61 -6.34
C GLY A 398 -18.71 16.20 -7.61
N ASN A 399 -18.02 15.06 -7.53
CA ASN A 399 -17.17 14.56 -8.62
C ASN A 399 -17.95 14.24 -9.90
N ASP A 400 -19.25 13.94 -9.80
CA ASP A 400 -20.12 13.62 -10.94
C ASP A 400 -20.60 14.84 -11.70
N ALA A 401 -20.39 16.06 -11.20
CA ALA A 401 -20.85 17.30 -11.85
C ALA A 401 -20.19 17.57 -13.20
N VAL A 402 -18.95 17.12 -13.36
CA VAL A 402 -18.22 17.16 -14.64
C VAL A 402 -17.53 15.81 -14.82
N SER A 403 -18.05 14.98 -15.71
CA SER A 403 -17.50 13.66 -16.02
C SER A 403 -16.87 13.62 -17.41
N LEU A 404 -15.95 12.67 -17.62
CA LEU A 404 -15.41 12.38 -18.95
C LEU A 404 -16.46 11.64 -19.78
N GLY A 405 -16.62 11.98 -21.05
CA GLY A 405 -17.60 11.32 -21.92
C GLY A 405 -17.42 9.79 -22.08
N CYS A 406 -16.22 9.28 -21.80
CA CYS A 406 -15.98 7.84 -21.78
C CYS A 406 -16.67 7.10 -20.62
N TYR A 407 -17.21 7.78 -19.60
CA TYR A 407 -18.02 7.18 -18.56
C TYR A 407 -19.43 6.76 -19.03
N ASP A 408 -19.90 7.23 -20.17
CA ASP A 408 -21.25 6.94 -20.64
C ASP A 408 -21.41 5.49 -21.11
N ASN A 409 -20.34 4.86 -21.58
CA ASN A 409 -20.32 3.43 -21.94
C ASN A 409 -19.48 2.64 -20.94
N ASP A 410 -20.13 1.95 -19.97
CA ASP A 410 -19.47 1.22 -18.88
C ASP A 410 -19.20 -0.26 -19.17
N GLU A 411 -19.07 -0.66 -20.42
CA GLU A 411 -18.77 -2.07 -20.77
C GLU A 411 -17.45 -2.57 -20.18
N ILE A 412 -16.47 -1.69 -20.07
CA ILE A 412 -15.16 -2.02 -19.50
C ILE A 412 -15.04 -1.77 -18.00
N GLY A 413 -16.08 -1.23 -17.35
CA GLY A 413 -16.17 -1.07 -15.89
C GLY A 413 -15.53 0.20 -15.33
N VAL A 414 -15.42 1.27 -16.11
CA VAL A 414 -14.79 2.54 -15.69
C VAL A 414 -15.64 3.39 -14.74
N ARG A 415 -16.98 3.27 -14.75
CA ARG A 415 -17.88 4.04 -13.86
C ARG A 415 -17.66 3.80 -12.38
N ARG A 416 -17.08 2.67 -12.02
CA ARG A 416 -16.80 2.33 -10.61
C ARG A 416 -15.78 3.24 -9.97
N TYR A 417 -14.80 3.68 -10.73
CA TYR A 417 -13.72 4.52 -10.21
C TYR A 417 -14.23 5.91 -9.84
N GLY A 418 -15.18 6.49 -10.58
CA GLY A 418 -15.78 7.79 -10.30
C GLY A 418 -16.76 7.83 -9.11
N LYS A 419 -17.33 6.69 -8.70
CA LYS A 419 -18.39 6.63 -7.65
C LYS A 419 -17.88 6.31 -6.23
N LYS A 420 -16.58 6.14 -6.03
CA LYS A 420 -16.01 5.77 -4.74
C LYS A 420 -15.24 6.91 -4.09
N ARG A 421 -15.89 8.05 -3.88
CA ARG A 421 -15.42 9.04 -2.89
C ARG A 421 -16.57 9.90 -2.38
#